data_23378182f345fa8a153fb36e6e6049b1
#
_entry.id   23378182f345fa8a153fb36e6e6049b1
#
_cell.length_a   1.000
_cell.length_b   1.000
_cell.length_c   1.000
_cell.angle_alpha   90.00
_cell.angle_beta   90.00
_cell.angle_gamma   90.00
#
_symmetry.space_group_name_H-M   'P 1'
#
loop_
_entity.id
_entity.type
_entity.pdbx_description
1 polymer ?
#
loop_
_entity_poly.entity_id
_entity_poly.type
_entity_poly.pdbx_seq_one_letter_code
_entity_poly.pdbx_strand_id
1 'polypeptide(L)'
;MNATDGAGTLRVVLADDEAMMRAGLRAILSAAPGIEVVGEAGDGDAAVALVAEHRPDIALLDVQMPGTDGLAATEAIAREHPGTAVVILTTFSEDAYIARALSGGASGFVLKSGNPRQLVEGLRAVAEGGAYLSPEVARRVIDELDSSGGRLSRASAARERVGRLTERERGVLALVGQGRSNDEIARRLAIAPGTVKVHVGSILTRLDVRNRVQAAVVAYEAGLV
;
A
#
# COMPACT_ATOMS: atom_id res chain seq x y z
N MET A 1 2.29 27.55 -20.36
CA MET A 1 3.17 26.51 -20.91
C MET A 1 3.36 25.53 -19.74
N ASN A 2 2.46 24.54 -19.68
CA ASN A 2 2.30 23.65 -18.52
C ASN A 2 3.38 22.56 -18.53
N ALA A 3 4.22 22.57 -17.51
CA ALA A 3 5.18 21.51 -17.23
C ALA A 3 4.43 20.32 -16.55
N THR A 4 3.77 19.48 -17.34
CA THR A 4 3.16 18.21 -16.90
C THR A 4 3.45 17.15 -17.97
N ASP A 5 4.73 16.98 -18.32
CA ASP A 5 5.15 15.92 -19.23
C ASP A 5 6.29 15.14 -18.57
N GLY A 6 5.94 13.98 -17.97
CA GLY A 6 6.93 13.07 -17.37
C GLY A 6 6.37 11.98 -16.45
N ALA A 7 5.17 12.12 -15.93
CA ALA A 7 4.55 11.05 -15.16
C ALA A 7 3.71 10.18 -16.12
N GLY A 8 4.12 8.93 -16.34
CA GLY A 8 3.33 7.96 -17.10
C GLY A 8 1.91 7.82 -16.53
N THR A 9 0.95 7.40 -17.34
CA THR A 9 -0.42 7.13 -16.91
C THR A 9 -0.40 6.00 -15.88
N LEU A 10 -1.00 6.24 -14.70
CA LEU A 10 -1.17 5.26 -13.63
C LEU A 10 -2.22 4.23 -14.03
N ARG A 11 -1.81 2.99 -14.23
CA ARG A 11 -2.64 1.89 -14.68
C ARG A 11 -3.22 1.14 -13.50
N VAL A 12 -4.54 1.00 -13.44
CA VAL A 12 -5.29 0.42 -12.31
C VAL A 12 -6.16 -0.74 -12.78
N VAL A 13 -6.08 -1.89 -12.09
CA VAL A 13 -7.11 -2.94 -12.12
C VAL A 13 -8.03 -2.70 -10.94
N LEU A 14 -9.34 -2.70 -11.19
CA LEU A 14 -10.39 -2.47 -10.20
C LEU A 14 -11.19 -3.76 -9.98
N ALA A 15 -11.34 -4.20 -8.73
CA ALA A 15 -12.17 -5.34 -8.38
C ALA A 15 -13.14 -5.02 -7.24
N ASP A 16 -14.41 -5.31 -7.47
CA ASP A 16 -15.51 -5.12 -6.54
C ASP A 16 -16.69 -5.97 -7.05
N ASP A 17 -17.37 -6.72 -6.20
CA ASP A 17 -18.48 -7.58 -6.65
C ASP A 17 -19.76 -6.79 -6.98
N GLU A 18 -19.91 -5.59 -6.39
CA GLU A 18 -21.04 -4.71 -6.65
C GLU A 18 -20.86 -3.92 -7.96
N ALA A 19 -21.61 -4.28 -9.01
CA ALA A 19 -21.51 -3.63 -10.33
C ALA A 19 -21.72 -2.10 -10.28
N MET A 20 -22.62 -1.61 -9.42
CA MET A 20 -22.85 -0.16 -9.27
C MET A 20 -21.67 0.54 -8.60
N MET A 21 -21.08 -0.08 -7.58
CA MET A 21 -19.88 0.45 -6.91
C MET A 21 -18.72 0.50 -7.89
N ARG A 22 -18.48 -0.58 -8.61
CA ARG A 22 -17.44 -0.67 -9.64
C ARG A 22 -17.60 0.40 -10.73
N ALA A 23 -18.83 0.62 -11.23
CA ALA A 23 -19.12 1.68 -12.20
C ALA A 23 -18.85 3.08 -11.64
N GLY A 24 -19.21 3.33 -10.37
CA GLY A 24 -18.95 4.59 -9.68
C GLY A 24 -17.46 4.87 -9.50
N LEU A 25 -16.71 3.87 -9.03
CA LEU A 25 -15.25 3.96 -8.86
C LEU A 25 -14.54 4.18 -10.20
N ARG A 26 -14.96 3.48 -11.25
CA ARG A 26 -14.44 3.69 -12.59
C ARG A 26 -14.68 5.13 -13.07
N ALA A 27 -15.88 5.68 -12.85
CA ALA A 27 -16.18 7.05 -13.23
C ALA A 27 -15.28 8.07 -12.48
N ILE A 28 -15.05 7.86 -11.18
CA ILE A 28 -14.15 8.70 -10.36
C ILE A 28 -12.72 8.64 -10.89
N LEU A 29 -12.20 7.44 -11.14
CA LEU A 29 -10.83 7.24 -11.61
C LEU A 29 -10.63 7.78 -13.03
N SER A 30 -11.59 7.57 -13.94
CA SER A 30 -11.53 8.08 -15.31
C SER A 30 -11.62 9.62 -15.39
N ALA A 31 -12.24 10.26 -14.39
CA ALA A 31 -12.27 11.73 -14.29
C ALA A 31 -10.95 12.32 -13.74
N ALA A 32 -10.08 11.50 -13.16
CA ALA A 32 -8.82 11.93 -12.58
C ALA A 32 -7.72 11.92 -13.67
N PRO A 33 -7.05 13.07 -13.95
CA PRO A 33 -6.01 13.13 -14.97
C PRO A 33 -4.86 12.15 -14.68
N GLY A 34 -4.43 11.41 -15.70
CA GLY A 34 -3.30 10.49 -15.60
C GLY A 34 -3.58 9.18 -14.86
N ILE A 35 -4.85 8.78 -14.73
CA ILE A 35 -5.25 7.45 -14.23
C ILE A 35 -6.06 6.74 -15.31
N GLU A 36 -5.76 5.46 -15.54
CA GLU A 36 -6.43 4.58 -16.50
C GLU A 36 -6.86 3.28 -15.81
N VAL A 37 -8.14 2.94 -15.89
CA VAL A 37 -8.64 1.62 -15.46
C VAL A 37 -8.44 0.66 -16.64
N VAL A 38 -7.49 -0.26 -16.50
CA VAL A 38 -7.09 -1.21 -17.54
C VAL A 38 -7.83 -2.55 -17.47
N GLY A 39 -8.54 -2.82 -16.37
CA GLY A 39 -9.33 -4.02 -16.19
C GLY A 39 -10.29 -3.90 -15.01
N GLU A 40 -11.43 -4.59 -15.10
CA GLU A 40 -12.45 -4.65 -14.06
C GLU A 40 -12.82 -6.10 -13.76
N ALA A 41 -12.92 -6.47 -12.48
CA ALA A 41 -13.27 -7.80 -11.99
C ALA A 41 -14.41 -7.76 -10.98
N GLY A 42 -15.17 -8.83 -10.87
CA GLY A 42 -16.22 -9.03 -9.85
C GLY A 42 -15.82 -10.01 -8.75
N ASP A 43 -14.62 -10.60 -8.82
CA ASP A 43 -14.09 -11.54 -7.85
C ASP A 43 -12.55 -11.51 -7.83
N GLY A 44 -11.96 -12.17 -6.82
CA GLY A 44 -10.52 -12.15 -6.61
C GLY A 44 -9.73 -12.93 -7.66
N ASP A 45 -10.25 -14.04 -8.18
CA ASP A 45 -9.55 -14.85 -9.20
C ASP A 45 -9.44 -14.09 -10.51
N ALA A 46 -10.53 -13.45 -10.94
CA ALA A 46 -10.53 -12.57 -12.10
C ALA A 46 -9.59 -11.37 -11.91
N ALA A 47 -9.53 -10.80 -10.70
CA ALA A 47 -8.61 -9.70 -10.40
C ALA A 47 -7.14 -10.14 -10.55
N VAL A 48 -6.75 -11.30 -10.00
CA VAL A 48 -5.40 -11.85 -10.15
C VAL A 48 -5.05 -12.11 -11.62
N ALA A 49 -6.00 -12.68 -12.39
CA ALA A 49 -5.80 -12.92 -13.82
C ALA A 49 -5.57 -11.62 -14.61
N LEU A 50 -6.36 -10.57 -14.33
CA LEU A 50 -6.20 -9.25 -14.96
C LEU A 50 -4.87 -8.58 -14.58
N VAL A 51 -4.40 -8.76 -13.33
CA VAL A 51 -3.09 -8.27 -12.90
C VAL A 51 -1.97 -8.98 -13.67
N ALA A 52 -2.07 -10.29 -13.85
CA ALA A 52 -1.11 -11.07 -14.64
C ALA A 52 -1.04 -10.61 -16.11
N GLU A 53 -2.20 -10.35 -16.72
CA GLU A 53 -2.34 -9.92 -18.12
C GLU A 53 -1.85 -8.48 -18.33
N HIS A 54 -2.36 -7.55 -17.53
CA HIS A 54 -2.15 -6.12 -17.78
C HIS A 54 -0.93 -5.54 -17.05
N ARG A 55 -0.40 -6.22 -16.02
CA ARG A 55 0.69 -5.72 -15.16
C ARG A 55 0.47 -4.26 -14.77
N PRO A 56 -0.64 -3.96 -14.08
CA PRO A 56 -0.96 -2.60 -13.67
C PRO A 56 0.01 -2.11 -12.59
N ASP A 57 0.04 -0.80 -12.37
CA ASP A 57 0.77 -0.23 -11.24
C ASP A 57 0.06 -0.52 -9.93
N ILE A 58 -1.28 -0.52 -9.95
CA ILE A 58 -2.13 -0.73 -8.78
C ILE A 58 -3.24 -1.74 -9.07
N ALA A 59 -3.48 -2.64 -8.12
CA ALA A 59 -4.73 -3.40 -7.97
C ALA A 59 -5.55 -2.78 -6.84
N LEU A 60 -6.73 -2.23 -7.16
CA LEU A 60 -7.69 -1.68 -6.22
C LEU A 60 -8.77 -2.73 -5.97
N LEU A 61 -8.78 -3.33 -4.77
CA LEU A 61 -9.56 -4.53 -4.47
C LEU A 61 -10.55 -4.28 -3.33
N ASP A 62 -11.81 -4.66 -3.52
CA ASP A 62 -12.71 -4.82 -2.39
C ASP A 62 -12.28 -5.99 -1.50
N VAL A 63 -12.54 -5.89 -0.20
CA VAL A 63 -12.31 -6.98 0.77
C VAL A 63 -13.25 -8.15 0.52
N GLN A 64 -14.54 -7.86 0.37
CA GLN A 64 -15.60 -8.87 0.30
C GLN A 64 -15.99 -9.12 -1.16
N MET A 65 -15.56 -10.24 -1.70
CA MET A 65 -15.92 -10.69 -3.04
C MET A 65 -16.25 -12.19 -3.01
N PRO A 66 -17.15 -12.69 -3.88
CA PRO A 66 -17.49 -14.09 -3.96
C PRO A 66 -16.28 -14.95 -4.41
N GLY A 67 -16.24 -16.21 -3.96
CA GLY A 67 -15.12 -17.11 -4.29
C GLY A 67 -13.83 -16.69 -3.58
N THR A 68 -12.85 -16.23 -4.32
CA THR A 68 -11.60 -15.68 -3.76
C THR A 68 -11.83 -14.26 -3.26
N ASP A 69 -11.71 -14.05 -1.94
CA ASP A 69 -11.85 -12.73 -1.33
C ASP A 69 -10.68 -11.79 -1.68
N GLY A 70 -10.86 -10.48 -1.46
CA GLY A 70 -9.82 -9.49 -1.76
C GLY A 70 -8.54 -9.67 -0.93
N LEU A 71 -8.62 -10.31 0.23
CA LEU A 71 -7.44 -10.58 1.07
C LEU A 71 -6.60 -11.71 0.48
N ALA A 72 -7.24 -12.79 0.03
CA ALA A 72 -6.56 -13.87 -0.66
C ALA A 72 -5.98 -13.42 -2.00
N ALA A 73 -6.72 -12.58 -2.77
CA ALA A 73 -6.22 -11.96 -3.99
C ALA A 73 -5.01 -11.06 -3.70
N THR A 74 -5.03 -10.29 -2.58
CA THR A 74 -3.88 -9.47 -2.15
C THR A 74 -2.64 -10.33 -1.91
N GLU A 75 -2.76 -11.44 -1.20
CA GLU A 75 -1.65 -12.35 -0.93
C GLU A 75 -1.07 -12.97 -2.21
N ALA A 76 -1.95 -13.35 -3.16
CA ALA A 76 -1.55 -13.90 -4.45
C ALA A 76 -0.80 -12.83 -5.29
N ILE A 77 -1.36 -11.63 -5.43
CA ILE A 77 -0.75 -10.54 -6.20
C ILE A 77 0.60 -10.13 -5.60
N ALA A 78 0.69 -9.97 -4.27
CA ALA A 78 1.94 -9.59 -3.62
C ALA A 78 3.05 -10.62 -3.82
N ARG A 79 2.70 -11.90 -3.90
CA ARG A 79 3.64 -13.01 -4.12
C ARG A 79 4.07 -13.13 -5.58
N GLU A 80 3.11 -13.07 -6.51
CA GLU A 80 3.31 -13.41 -7.92
C GLU A 80 3.62 -12.19 -8.80
N HIS A 81 3.13 -11.03 -8.38
CA HIS A 81 3.25 -9.77 -9.11
C HIS A 81 3.78 -8.62 -8.22
N PRO A 82 5.01 -8.71 -7.66
CA PRO A 82 5.54 -7.74 -6.70
C PRO A 82 5.73 -6.32 -7.29
N GLY A 83 5.57 -6.18 -8.60
CA GLY A 83 5.57 -4.88 -9.29
C GLY A 83 4.24 -4.13 -9.20
N THR A 84 3.14 -4.83 -8.85
CA THR A 84 1.80 -4.24 -8.69
C THR A 84 1.53 -3.98 -7.21
N ALA A 85 1.27 -2.75 -6.85
CA ALA A 85 0.88 -2.40 -5.48
C ALA A 85 -0.62 -2.70 -5.25
N VAL A 86 -0.97 -3.20 -4.08
CA VAL A 86 -2.37 -3.48 -3.75
C VAL A 86 -2.92 -2.41 -2.82
N VAL A 87 -4.06 -1.85 -3.18
CA VAL A 87 -4.86 -0.93 -2.35
C VAL A 87 -6.20 -1.60 -2.06
N ILE A 88 -6.56 -1.69 -0.80
CA ILE A 88 -7.81 -2.27 -0.34
C ILE A 88 -8.89 -1.19 -0.23
N LEU A 89 -10.05 -1.49 -0.82
CA LEU A 89 -11.31 -0.80 -0.55
C LEU A 89 -12.02 -1.51 0.61
N THR A 90 -12.46 -0.77 1.60
CA THR A 90 -13.16 -1.35 2.75
C THR A 90 -14.36 -0.52 3.17
N THR A 91 -15.39 -1.18 3.66
CA THR A 91 -16.43 -0.58 4.49
C THR A 91 -15.99 -0.68 5.95
N PHE A 92 -16.40 0.20 6.83
CA PHE A 92 -15.93 0.38 8.22
C PHE A 92 -15.94 -0.86 9.16
N SER A 93 -16.31 -2.06 8.74
CA SER A 93 -16.91 -3.04 9.63
C SER A 93 -15.98 -4.00 10.38
N GLU A 94 -14.71 -4.23 10.01
CA GLU A 94 -13.95 -5.30 10.67
C GLU A 94 -12.43 -5.04 10.78
N ASP A 95 -11.96 -4.85 12.02
CA ASP A 95 -10.53 -4.63 12.35
C ASP A 95 -9.64 -5.83 11.95
N ALA A 96 -10.19 -7.05 12.00
CA ALA A 96 -9.50 -8.28 11.62
C ALA A 96 -9.01 -8.26 10.14
N TYR A 97 -9.75 -7.58 9.25
CA TYR A 97 -9.36 -7.48 7.85
C TYR A 97 -8.16 -6.57 7.62
N ILE A 98 -8.02 -5.51 8.42
CA ILE A 98 -6.90 -4.57 8.28
C ILE A 98 -5.59 -5.28 8.60
N ALA A 99 -5.52 -5.99 9.73
CA ALA A 99 -4.33 -6.72 10.13
C ALA A 99 -3.96 -7.81 9.09
N ARG A 100 -4.95 -8.58 8.61
CA ARG A 100 -4.74 -9.62 7.60
C ARG A 100 -4.28 -9.04 6.26
N ALA A 101 -4.90 -7.96 5.79
CA ALA A 101 -4.52 -7.34 4.53
C ALA A 101 -3.11 -6.71 4.58
N LEU A 102 -2.74 -6.06 5.69
CA LEU A 102 -1.38 -5.56 5.90
C LEU A 102 -0.37 -6.72 5.90
N SER A 103 -0.68 -7.81 6.58
CA SER A 103 0.16 -9.01 6.57
C SER A 103 0.20 -9.68 5.19
N GLY A 104 -0.88 -9.58 4.41
CA GLY A 104 -0.99 -10.07 3.04
C GLY A 104 -0.18 -9.29 2.01
N GLY A 105 0.23 -8.05 2.32
CA GLY A 105 1.04 -7.24 1.44
C GLY A 105 0.36 -5.98 0.90
N ALA A 106 -0.84 -5.61 1.39
CA ALA A 106 -1.52 -4.39 0.98
C ALA A 106 -0.66 -3.15 1.27
N SER A 107 -0.54 -2.26 0.29
CA SER A 107 0.22 -1.01 0.36
C SER A 107 -0.64 0.18 0.76
N GLY A 108 -1.96 0.04 0.69
CA GLY A 108 -2.89 1.11 1.05
C GLY A 108 -4.29 0.62 1.40
N PHE A 109 -5.03 1.50 2.09
CA PHE A 109 -6.43 1.29 2.48
C PHE A 109 -7.23 2.56 2.28
N VAL A 110 -8.34 2.44 1.59
CA VAL A 110 -9.29 3.51 1.31
C VAL A 110 -10.69 3.06 1.73
N LEU A 111 -11.46 3.95 2.33
CA LEU A 111 -12.85 3.66 2.65
C LEU A 111 -13.75 3.84 1.44
N LYS A 112 -14.66 2.90 1.17
CA LYS A 112 -15.70 3.00 0.14
C LYS A 112 -16.60 4.23 0.34
N SER A 113 -16.86 4.61 1.59
CA SER A 113 -17.65 5.79 1.96
C SER A 113 -16.83 7.10 1.98
N GLY A 114 -15.53 7.03 1.64
CA GLY A 114 -14.63 8.16 1.69
C GLY A 114 -14.85 9.20 0.56
N ASN A 115 -14.15 10.32 0.68
CA ASN A 115 -14.17 11.35 -0.36
C ASN A 115 -13.44 10.82 -1.62
N PRO A 116 -14.01 10.96 -2.84
CA PRO A 116 -13.34 10.59 -4.09
C PRO A 116 -11.93 11.15 -4.27
N ARG A 117 -11.65 12.34 -3.72
CA ARG A 117 -10.31 12.93 -3.75
C ARG A 117 -9.30 12.10 -2.95
N GLN A 118 -9.70 11.58 -1.80
CA GLN A 118 -8.82 10.73 -0.96
C GLN A 118 -8.46 9.42 -1.68
N LEU A 119 -9.39 8.84 -2.45
CA LEU A 119 -9.10 7.68 -3.29
C LEU A 119 -7.99 7.99 -4.30
N VAL A 120 -8.16 9.06 -5.09
CA VAL A 120 -7.17 9.46 -6.10
C VAL A 120 -5.81 9.80 -5.48
N GLU A 121 -5.80 10.56 -4.38
CA GLU A 121 -4.59 10.90 -3.64
C GLU A 121 -3.89 9.65 -3.09
N GLY A 122 -4.67 8.72 -2.54
CA GLY A 122 -4.16 7.46 -2.02
C GLY A 122 -3.50 6.60 -3.10
N LEU A 123 -4.13 6.46 -4.27
CA LEU A 123 -3.56 5.71 -5.39
C LEU A 123 -2.25 6.35 -5.88
N ARG A 124 -2.20 7.67 -6.00
CA ARG A 124 -0.97 8.37 -6.39
C ARG A 124 0.15 8.20 -5.38
N ALA A 125 -0.16 8.35 -4.08
CA ALA A 125 0.82 8.15 -3.02
C ALA A 125 1.41 6.73 -3.05
N VAL A 126 0.57 5.71 -3.28
CA VAL A 126 1.01 4.32 -3.39
C VAL A 126 1.83 4.09 -4.67
N ALA A 127 1.43 4.66 -5.81
CA ALA A 127 2.18 4.56 -7.07
C ALA A 127 3.59 5.16 -6.97
N GLU A 128 3.75 6.23 -6.19
CA GLU A 128 5.06 6.84 -5.88
C GLU A 128 5.89 6.00 -4.89
N GLY A 129 5.41 4.79 -4.56
CA GLY A 129 6.06 3.89 -3.58
C GLY A 129 5.87 4.30 -2.13
N GLY A 130 4.87 5.16 -1.88
CA GLY A 130 4.38 5.48 -0.55
C GLY A 130 3.47 4.38 0.02
N ALA A 131 2.83 4.68 1.15
CA ALA A 131 1.69 3.95 1.69
C ALA A 131 0.56 4.94 1.95
N TYR A 132 -0.67 4.47 1.86
CA TYR A 132 -1.82 5.31 2.16
C TYR A 132 -2.79 4.57 3.08
N LEU A 133 -3.05 5.16 4.23
CA LEU A 133 -4.13 4.73 5.13
C LEU A 133 -5.08 5.92 5.30
N SER A 134 -6.37 5.71 5.07
CA SER A 134 -7.33 6.76 5.45
C SER A 134 -7.20 7.06 6.95
N PRO A 135 -7.50 8.27 7.43
CA PRO A 135 -7.33 8.64 8.83
C PRO A 135 -7.99 7.66 9.81
N GLU A 136 -9.13 7.13 9.43
CA GLU A 136 -9.91 6.18 10.22
C GLU A 136 -9.20 4.82 10.30
N VAL A 137 -8.66 4.33 9.19
CA VAL A 137 -7.88 3.09 9.15
C VAL A 137 -6.58 3.25 9.93
N ALA A 138 -5.90 4.38 9.78
CA ALA A 138 -4.67 4.67 10.52
C ALA A 138 -4.89 4.61 12.04
N ARG A 139 -5.99 5.20 12.53
CA ARG A 139 -6.37 5.15 13.96
C ARG A 139 -6.53 3.70 14.44
N ARG A 140 -7.24 2.86 13.69
CA ARG A 140 -7.45 1.45 14.05
C ARG A 140 -6.14 0.65 14.08
N VAL A 141 -5.25 0.89 13.12
CA VAL A 141 -3.91 0.26 13.14
C VAL A 141 -3.15 0.63 14.41
N ILE A 142 -3.22 1.88 14.82
CA ILE A 142 -2.58 2.37 16.07
C ILE A 142 -3.22 1.71 17.29
N ASP A 143 -4.56 1.68 17.37
CA ASP A 143 -5.29 1.08 18.49
C ASP A 143 -4.96 -0.42 18.62
N GLU A 144 -4.85 -1.15 17.49
CA GLU A 144 -4.45 -2.57 17.46
C GLU A 144 -3.00 -2.77 17.95
N LEU A 145 -2.07 -1.89 17.54
CA LEU A 145 -0.70 -1.93 18.01
C LEU A 145 -0.58 -1.67 19.52
N ASP A 146 -1.43 -0.81 20.07
CA ASP A 146 -1.44 -0.48 21.50
C ASP A 146 -2.13 -1.57 22.35
N SER A 147 -3.18 -2.21 21.84
CA SER A 147 -3.98 -3.21 22.55
C SER A 147 -3.32 -4.59 22.61
N SER A 148 -2.52 -4.97 21.63
CA SER A 148 -1.84 -6.24 21.60
C SER A 148 -0.68 -6.28 22.61
N GLY A 149 -0.85 -7.00 23.72
CA GLY A 149 0.17 -7.18 24.79
C GLY A 149 1.53 -7.62 24.22
N GLY A 150 2.63 -7.28 24.93
CA GLY A 150 3.99 -7.66 24.50
C GLY A 150 4.82 -6.52 23.86
N ARG A 151 4.50 -5.29 24.14
CA ARG A 151 5.21 -4.10 23.62
C ARG A 151 6.74 -4.18 23.78
N LEU A 152 7.22 -4.64 24.94
CA LEU A 152 8.67 -4.81 25.19
C LEU A 152 9.30 -5.92 24.33
N SER A 153 8.61 -7.03 24.13
CA SER A 153 9.08 -8.14 23.29
C SER A 153 9.12 -7.71 21.82
N ARG A 154 8.09 -7.03 21.32
CA ARG A 154 8.06 -6.49 19.93
C ARG A 154 9.14 -5.44 19.71
N ALA A 155 9.33 -4.52 20.65
CA ALA A 155 10.39 -3.51 20.56
C ALA A 155 11.79 -4.15 20.52
N SER A 156 12.04 -5.22 21.29
CA SER A 156 13.31 -5.96 21.26
C SER A 156 13.53 -6.65 19.92
N ALA A 157 12.52 -7.36 19.42
CA ALA A 157 12.58 -8.03 18.12
C ALA A 157 12.74 -7.03 16.95
N ALA A 158 12.04 -5.89 17.00
CA ALA A 158 12.16 -4.85 16.00
C ALA A 158 13.59 -4.25 15.98
N ARG A 159 14.18 -3.98 17.14
CA ARG A 159 15.57 -3.48 17.24
C ARG A 159 16.57 -4.47 16.68
N GLU A 160 16.42 -5.77 16.96
CA GLU A 160 17.28 -6.80 16.39
C GLU A 160 17.22 -6.82 14.86
N ARG A 161 15.99 -6.77 14.29
CA ARG A 161 15.79 -6.72 12.84
C ARG A 161 16.42 -5.48 12.23
N VAL A 162 16.21 -4.30 12.82
CA VAL A 162 16.80 -3.02 12.39
C VAL A 162 18.33 -3.05 12.51
N GLY A 163 18.89 -3.77 13.48
CA GLY A 163 20.32 -3.96 13.64
C GLY A 163 21.00 -4.62 12.43
N ARG A 164 20.26 -5.37 11.61
CA ARG A 164 20.76 -6.01 10.38
C ARG A 164 20.84 -5.06 9.17
N LEU A 165 20.25 -3.87 9.28
CA LEU A 165 20.28 -2.85 8.23
C LEU A 165 21.59 -2.08 8.24
N THR A 166 22.04 -1.65 7.06
CA THR A 166 23.13 -0.67 6.94
C THR A 166 22.70 0.68 7.51
N GLU A 167 23.66 1.55 7.81
CA GLU A 167 23.38 2.91 8.29
C GLU A 167 22.48 3.68 7.31
N ARG A 168 22.73 3.53 5.99
CA ARG A 168 21.93 4.16 4.95
C ARG A 168 20.50 3.65 4.93
N GLU A 169 20.30 2.34 5.03
CA GLU A 169 18.97 1.72 5.10
C GLU A 169 18.22 2.13 6.36
N ARG A 170 18.89 2.24 7.52
CA ARG A 170 18.27 2.75 8.75
C ARG A 170 17.80 4.20 8.60
N GLY A 171 18.61 5.04 7.96
CA GLY A 171 18.22 6.42 7.65
C GLY A 171 17.00 6.50 6.72
N VAL A 172 16.92 5.64 5.71
CA VAL A 172 15.74 5.53 4.82
C VAL A 172 14.55 5.00 5.62
N LEU A 173 14.72 3.96 6.43
CA LEU A 173 13.64 3.38 7.24
C LEU A 173 13.04 4.38 8.25
N ALA A 174 13.87 5.21 8.88
CA ALA A 174 13.38 6.28 9.75
C ALA A 174 12.48 7.27 9.01
N LEU A 175 12.84 7.64 7.77
CA LEU A 175 12.00 8.52 6.94
C LEU A 175 10.72 7.82 6.45
N VAL A 176 10.78 6.51 6.19
CA VAL A 176 9.59 5.68 5.92
C VAL A 176 8.66 5.68 7.11
N GLY A 177 9.17 5.50 8.33
CA GLY A 177 8.40 5.55 9.57
C GLY A 177 7.76 6.92 9.82
N GLN A 178 8.37 8.00 9.33
CA GLN A 178 7.80 9.36 9.34
C GLN A 178 6.74 9.59 8.25
N GLY A 179 6.39 8.58 7.46
CA GLY A 179 5.38 8.66 6.40
C GLY A 179 5.86 9.40 5.14
N ARG A 180 7.18 9.62 4.94
CA ARG A 180 7.71 10.36 3.79
C ARG A 180 7.57 9.56 2.50
N SER A 181 7.18 10.20 1.40
CA SER A 181 7.18 9.58 0.06
C SER A 181 8.62 9.34 -0.44
N ASN A 182 8.78 8.51 -1.49
CA ASN A 182 10.10 8.28 -2.07
C ASN A 182 10.75 9.57 -2.59
N ASP A 183 9.96 10.50 -3.13
CA ASP A 183 10.44 11.80 -3.61
C ASP A 183 10.90 12.70 -2.46
N GLU A 184 10.17 12.71 -1.34
CA GLU A 184 10.58 13.45 -0.15
C GLU A 184 11.86 12.88 0.46
N ILE A 185 11.98 11.54 0.52
CA ILE A 185 13.19 10.84 0.97
C ILE A 185 14.37 11.18 0.05
N ALA A 186 14.15 11.12 -1.28
CA ALA A 186 15.15 11.43 -2.29
C ALA A 186 15.71 12.85 -2.13
N ARG A 187 14.82 13.84 -1.99
CA ARG A 187 15.20 15.25 -1.73
C ARG A 187 15.99 15.38 -0.42
N ARG A 188 15.51 14.74 0.67
CA ARG A 188 16.14 14.87 1.99
C ARG A 188 17.52 14.21 2.06
N LEU A 189 17.71 13.14 1.30
CA LEU A 189 18.96 12.37 1.29
C LEU A 189 19.87 12.71 0.10
N ALA A 190 19.48 13.65 -0.75
CA ALA A 190 20.17 14.07 -1.98
C ALA A 190 20.51 12.89 -2.91
N ILE A 191 19.53 12.01 -3.17
CA ILE A 191 19.65 10.87 -4.11
C ILE A 191 18.47 10.83 -5.08
N ALA A 192 18.56 10.01 -6.12
CA ALA A 192 17.46 9.84 -7.08
C ALA A 192 16.30 9.05 -6.45
N PRO A 193 15.02 9.34 -6.81
CA PRO A 193 13.86 8.59 -6.33
C PRO A 193 13.95 7.08 -6.62
N GLY A 194 14.49 6.70 -7.78
CA GLY A 194 14.75 5.30 -8.12
C GLY A 194 15.72 4.60 -7.15
N THR A 195 16.71 5.32 -6.63
CA THR A 195 17.64 4.81 -5.62
C THR A 195 16.92 4.57 -4.28
N VAL A 196 15.97 5.46 -3.92
CA VAL A 196 15.12 5.25 -2.72
C VAL A 196 14.29 3.99 -2.89
N LYS A 197 13.67 3.76 -4.07
CA LYS A 197 12.89 2.56 -4.36
C LYS A 197 13.73 1.28 -4.16
N VAL A 198 14.98 1.28 -4.60
CA VAL A 198 15.91 0.16 -4.39
C VAL A 198 16.21 -0.04 -2.90
N HIS A 199 16.49 1.03 -2.15
CA HIS A 199 16.72 0.93 -0.70
C HIS A 199 15.49 0.41 0.04
N VAL A 200 14.29 0.91 -0.30
CA VAL A 200 13.04 0.41 0.31
C VAL A 200 12.87 -1.08 0.01
N GLY A 201 13.07 -1.53 -1.22
CA GLY A 201 13.01 -2.96 -1.57
C GLY A 201 13.99 -3.81 -0.73
N SER A 202 15.24 -3.37 -0.60
CA SER A 202 16.24 -4.03 0.25
C SER A 202 15.83 -4.08 1.72
N ILE A 203 15.26 -2.98 2.24
CA ILE A 203 14.76 -2.89 3.62
C ILE A 203 13.63 -3.90 3.83
N LEU A 204 12.64 -3.95 2.94
CA LEU A 204 11.53 -4.90 3.05
C LEU A 204 12.03 -6.35 3.12
N THR A 205 12.97 -6.73 2.24
CA THR A 205 13.57 -8.06 2.24
C THR A 205 14.34 -8.35 3.53
N ARG A 206 15.18 -7.43 4.00
CA ARG A 206 16.02 -7.63 5.21
C ARG A 206 15.21 -7.64 6.50
N LEU A 207 14.12 -6.87 6.56
CA LEU A 207 13.19 -6.86 7.68
C LEU A 207 12.19 -8.01 7.62
N ASP A 208 12.17 -8.80 6.54
CA ASP A 208 11.16 -9.84 6.29
C ASP A 208 9.75 -9.28 6.43
N VAL A 209 9.47 -8.20 5.68
CA VAL A 209 8.16 -7.55 5.61
C VAL A 209 7.72 -7.39 4.17
N ARG A 210 6.42 -7.43 3.93
CA ARG A 210 5.83 -7.47 2.58
C ARG A 210 5.56 -6.09 1.99
N ASN A 211 5.38 -5.08 2.84
CA ASN A 211 5.01 -3.74 2.38
C ASN A 211 5.61 -2.64 3.25
N ARG A 212 5.47 -1.40 2.75
CA ARG A 212 5.99 -0.20 3.40
C ARG A 212 5.30 0.13 4.72
N VAL A 213 4.02 -0.24 4.89
CA VAL A 213 3.29 -0.02 6.15
C VAL A 213 3.91 -0.86 7.25
N GLN A 214 4.18 -2.14 6.98
CA GLN A 214 4.86 -3.02 7.93
C GLN A 214 6.26 -2.51 8.28
N ALA A 215 7.01 -2.00 7.30
CA ALA A 215 8.32 -1.40 7.56
C ALA A 215 8.21 -0.17 8.48
N ALA A 216 7.19 0.68 8.28
CA ALA A 216 6.93 1.83 9.15
C ALA A 216 6.58 1.40 10.58
N VAL A 217 5.78 0.33 10.74
CA VAL A 217 5.48 -0.26 12.06
C VAL A 217 6.76 -0.75 12.75
N VAL A 218 7.63 -1.47 12.03
CA VAL A 218 8.93 -1.91 12.58
C VAL A 218 9.80 -0.72 12.99
N ALA A 219 9.81 0.37 12.21
CA ALA A 219 10.54 1.59 12.57
C ALA A 219 10.01 2.21 13.88
N TYR A 220 8.70 2.27 14.04
CA TYR A 220 8.03 2.76 15.26
C TYR A 220 8.35 1.86 16.47
N GLU A 221 8.16 0.55 16.35
CA GLU A 221 8.44 -0.41 17.43
C GLU A 221 9.93 -0.42 17.84
N ALA A 222 10.84 -0.19 16.90
CA ALA A 222 12.27 -0.10 17.17
C ALA A 222 12.69 1.24 17.84
N GLY A 223 11.80 2.24 17.83
CA GLY A 223 12.07 3.58 18.37
C GLY A 223 12.93 4.44 17.45
N LEU A 224 12.81 4.26 16.12
CA LEU A 224 13.47 5.12 15.13
C LEU A 224 12.69 6.40 14.84
N VAL A 225 11.43 6.42 15.22
CA VAL A 225 10.49 7.55 15.05
C VAL A 225 9.58 7.66 16.26
#